data_4e65f3831af3035a4ddabcaad3df6734
#
_entry.id   4e65f3831af3035a4ddabcaad3df6734
#
_cell.length_a   1.000
_cell.length_b   1.000
_cell.length_c   1.000
_cell.angle_alpha   90.00
_cell.angle_beta   90.00
_cell.angle_gamma   90.00
#
_symmetry.space_group_name_H-M   'P 1'
#
loop_
_entity.id
_entity.type
_entity.pdbx_description
1 polymer ?
#
loop_
_entity_poly.entity_id
_entity_poly.type
_entity_poly.pdbx_seq_one_letter_code
_entity_poly.pdbx_strand_id
1 'polypeptide(L)'
;YKDQIDKLKDKDLATYGFLGYPLLQAADILIYKATYVPVGEDQASHVELTREVARRFNHLYGRHPDFEAQAMAALARLGKDDARYFEKQRKAYGETGSADALAKGDALLRKAAVAVSGWSPTDTELLHGHLRGSGKTILVEPQALHTEVAKLPGLDGGKMSKSYGNTIAMREEPAQVEAKIRRMPTDPQRVRRSDPGDPLRCPVWQFHQVYSDETTRERVVAGCTTAGIGCLECKQPVIDAILREQQPWRERAAELVADRARVRRIVDEGTERARVVARQTMAEVREAMGLQF
;
A
#
# COMPACT_ATOMS: atom_id res chain seq x y z
N TYR A 1 -8.64 15.16 5.60
CA TYR A 1 -8.60 15.96 6.86
C TYR A 1 -9.83 15.77 7.75
N LYS A 2 -11.07 15.60 7.22
CA LYS A 2 -12.30 15.53 8.07
C LYS A 2 -12.21 14.46 9.16
N ASP A 3 -11.85 13.23 8.81
CA ASP A 3 -11.75 12.11 9.75
C ASP A 3 -10.68 12.31 10.85
N GLN A 4 -9.66 13.12 10.56
CA GLN A 4 -8.59 13.42 11.49
C GLN A 4 -8.93 14.61 12.38
N ILE A 5 -9.61 15.62 11.85
CA ILE A 5 -10.10 16.76 12.60
C ILE A 5 -11.05 16.30 13.69
N ASP A 6 -11.96 15.36 13.39
CA ASP A 6 -12.90 14.80 14.36
C ASP A 6 -12.23 13.99 15.48
N LYS A 7 -11.05 13.40 15.21
CA LYS A 7 -10.29 12.59 16.19
C LYS A 7 -9.32 13.39 17.05
N LEU A 8 -9.01 14.63 16.67
CA LEU A 8 -7.96 15.45 17.28
C LEU A 8 -8.51 16.78 17.83
N LYS A 9 -9.75 16.80 18.32
CA LYS A 9 -10.47 18.00 18.80
C LYS A 9 -9.72 18.83 19.83
N ASP A 10 -8.76 18.23 20.55
CA ASP A 10 -7.99 18.89 21.63
C ASP A 10 -6.63 19.41 21.17
N LYS A 11 -6.29 19.34 19.87
CA LYS A 11 -5.00 19.82 19.33
C LYS A 11 -5.21 20.96 18.35
N ASP A 12 -4.30 21.94 18.41
CA ASP A 12 -4.23 22.98 17.37
C ASP A 12 -3.83 22.36 16.04
N LEU A 13 -4.82 22.15 15.16
CA LEU A 13 -4.67 21.57 13.83
C LEU A 13 -4.29 22.60 12.76
N ALA A 14 -4.22 23.88 13.13
CA ALA A 14 -3.89 24.97 12.21
C ALA A 14 -2.36 25.09 11.95
N THR A 15 -1.57 24.10 12.37
CA THR A 15 -0.13 24.11 12.11
C THR A 15 0.18 23.76 10.67
N TYR A 16 1.21 24.39 10.09
CA TYR A 16 1.70 24.06 8.74
C TYR A 16 2.09 22.59 8.62
N GLY A 17 2.66 21.99 9.66
CA GLY A 17 3.01 20.57 9.69
C GLY A 17 1.78 19.66 9.49
N PHE A 18 0.66 19.98 10.15
CA PHE A 18 -0.57 19.21 10.00
C PHE A 18 -1.21 19.42 8.62
N LEU A 19 -1.21 20.64 8.10
CA LEU A 19 -1.79 20.93 6.79
C LEU A 19 -0.91 20.44 5.64
N GLY A 20 0.40 20.43 5.84
CA GLY A 20 1.39 20.11 4.81
C GLY A 20 1.82 18.65 4.73
N TYR A 21 1.62 17.82 5.78
CA TYR A 21 2.15 16.46 5.78
C TYR A 21 1.65 15.56 4.62
N PRO A 22 0.44 15.70 4.09
CA PRO A 22 0.04 14.87 2.93
C PRO A 22 0.84 15.20 1.66
N LEU A 23 1.30 16.44 1.51
CA LEU A 23 2.18 16.82 0.40
C LEU A 23 3.61 16.29 0.59
N LEU A 24 4.12 16.28 1.84
CA LEU A 24 5.40 15.64 2.14
C LEU A 24 5.34 14.13 1.87
N GLN A 25 4.26 13.46 2.29
CA GLN A 25 4.02 12.05 1.96
C GLN A 25 3.95 11.81 0.45
N ALA A 26 3.28 12.70 -0.30
CA ALA A 26 3.24 12.62 -1.75
C ALA A 26 4.65 12.75 -2.36
N ALA A 27 5.47 13.66 -1.87
CA ALA A 27 6.85 13.83 -2.32
C ALA A 27 7.69 12.57 -2.06
N ASP A 28 7.56 11.96 -0.87
CA ASP A 28 8.26 10.73 -0.50
C ASP A 28 7.89 9.53 -1.40
N ILE A 29 6.66 9.47 -1.88
CA ILE A 29 6.18 8.44 -2.81
C ILE A 29 6.68 8.71 -4.23
N LEU A 30 6.50 9.95 -4.70
CA LEU A 30 6.76 10.33 -6.09
C LEU A 30 8.25 10.36 -6.44
N ILE A 31 9.11 10.73 -5.49
CA ILE A 31 10.57 10.81 -5.72
C ILE A 31 11.18 9.45 -6.09
N TYR A 32 10.57 8.36 -5.66
CA TYR A 32 10.98 6.99 -5.99
C TYR A 32 10.14 6.37 -7.12
N LYS A 33 9.25 7.12 -7.75
CA LYS A 33 8.33 6.65 -8.81
C LYS A 33 7.60 5.35 -8.39
N ALA A 34 7.17 5.28 -7.12
CA ALA A 34 6.49 4.11 -6.59
C ALA A 34 5.18 3.85 -7.35
N THR A 35 5.03 2.63 -7.90
CA THR A 35 3.82 2.19 -8.59
C THR A 35 2.76 1.71 -7.58
N TYR A 36 3.19 1.06 -6.50
CA TYR A 36 2.31 0.50 -5.47
C TYR A 36 2.73 0.98 -4.09
N VAL A 37 1.74 1.37 -3.29
CA VAL A 37 1.95 1.83 -1.91
C VAL A 37 1.09 1.00 -0.97
N PRO A 38 1.68 0.08 -0.18
CA PRO A 38 0.95 -0.66 0.83
C PRO A 38 0.51 0.27 1.96
N VAL A 39 -0.79 0.45 2.13
CA VAL A 39 -1.36 1.38 3.12
C VAL A 39 -2.64 0.83 3.75
N GLY A 40 -2.94 1.28 4.97
CA GLY A 40 -4.26 1.10 5.57
C GLY A 40 -5.33 1.97 4.87
N GLU A 41 -6.59 1.62 5.04
CA GLU A 41 -7.73 2.34 4.44
C GLU A 41 -7.74 3.85 4.78
N ASP A 42 -7.27 4.22 5.97
CA ASP A 42 -7.20 5.60 6.43
C ASP A 42 -6.18 6.45 5.65
N GLN A 43 -5.27 5.83 4.90
CA GLN A 43 -4.28 6.48 4.05
C GLN A 43 -4.65 6.48 2.56
N ALA A 44 -5.74 5.83 2.15
CA ALA A 44 -6.17 5.76 0.76
C ALA A 44 -6.35 7.16 0.14
N SER A 45 -6.92 8.10 0.89
CA SER A 45 -7.10 9.49 0.45
C SER A 45 -5.77 10.23 0.20
N HIS A 46 -4.71 9.89 0.93
CA HIS A 46 -3.38 10.48 0.72
C HIS A 46 -2.70 9.93 -0.54
N VAL A 47 -2.89 8.64 -0.83
CA VAL A 47 -2.41 8.05 -2.08
C VAL A 47 -3.17 8.66 -3.27
N GLU A 48 -4.48 8.90 -3.15
CA GLU A 48 -5.25 9.57 -4.20
C GLU A 48 -4.80 11.03 -4.41
N LEU A 49 -4.50 11.77 -3.33
CA LEU A 49 -3.87 13.09 -3.44
C LEU A 49 -2.52 13.00 -4.18
N THR A 50 -1.71 12.00 -3.88
CA THR A 50 -0.41 11.77 -4.55
C THR A 50 -0.60 11.51 -6.05
N ARG A 51 -1.61 10.74 -6.44
CA ARG A 51 -1.99 10.51 -7.84
C ARG A 51 -2.39 11.79 -8.54
N GLU A 52 -3.19 12.62 -7.87
CA GLU A 52 -3.61 13.90 -8.44
C GLU A 52 -2.43 14.86 -8.62
N VAL A 53 -1.48 14.90 -7.67
CA VAL A 53 -0.24 15.67 -7.80
C VAL A 53 0.58 15.18 -9.00
N ALA A 54 0.77 13.87 -9.16
CA ALA A 54 1.48 13.30 -10.30
C ALA A 54 0.80 13.65 -11.64
N ARG A 55 -0.52 13.44 -11.71
CA ARG A 55 -1.33 13.74 -12.89
C ARG A 55 -1.24 15.20 -13.29
N ARG A 56 -1.41 16.10 -12.31
CA ARG A 56 -1.33 17.53 -12.56
C ARG A 56 0.06 17.99 -12.98
N PHE A 57 1.09 17.42 -12.37
CA PHE A 57 2.48 17.68 -12.77
C PHE A 57 2.72 17.25 -14.23
N ASN A 58 2.37 16.02 -14.59
CA ASN A 58 2.51 15.50 -15.94
C ASN A 58 1.69 16.31 -16.96
N HIS A 59 0.50 16.77 -16.58
CA HIS A 59 -0.33 17.62 -17.44
C HIS A 59 0.33 18.97 -17.71
N LEU A 60 0.94 19.59 -16.70
CA LEU A 60 1.55 20.92 -16.82
C LEU A 60 2.93 20.86 -17.49
N TYR A 61 3.74 19.88 -17.16
CA TYR A 61 5.15 19.83 -17.52
C TYR A 61 5.52 18.67 -18.46
N GLY A 62 4.65 17.70 -18.68
CA GLY A 62 4.87 16.60 -19.61
C GLY A 62 4.68 16.97 -21.07
N ARG A 63 4.05 18.12 -21.38
CA ARG A 63 3.81 18.59 -22.73
C ARG A 63 4.94 19.52 -23.17
N HIS A 64 5.70 19.09 -24.14
CA HIS A 64 6.61 19.96 -24.90
C HIS A 64 6.04 20.24 -26.29
N PRO A 65 6.51 21.25 -27.02
CA PRO A 65 5.90 21.69 -28.30
C PRO A 65 5.68 20.56 -29.31
N ASP A 66 6.60 19.59 -29.36
CA ASP A 66 6.55 18.51 -30.33
C ASP A 66 5.84 17.25 -29.82
N PHE A 67 5.35 17.24 -28.56
CA PHE A 67 4.75 16.03 -27.95
C PHE A 67 3.59 15.48 -28.78
N GLU A 68 2.66 16.33 -29.18
CA GLU A 68 1.48 15.90 -29.93
C GLU A 68 1.87 15.34 -31.31
N ALA A 69 2.81 16.00 -32.00
CA ALA A 69 3.32 15.51 -33.27
C ALA A 69 4.02 14.16 -33.15
N GLN A 70 4.83 13.98 -32.11
CA GLN A 70 5.53 12.72 -31.84
C GLN A 70 4.54 11.62 -31.43
N ALA A 71 3.54 11.91 -30.60
CA ALA A 71 2.49 10.99 -30.20
C ALA A 71 1.67 10.52 -31.42
N MET A 72 1.32 11.42 -32.32
CA MET A 72 0.61 11.08 -33.56
C MET A 72 1.47 10.23 -34.49
N ALA A 73 2.79 10.49 -34.57
CA ALA A 73 3.72 9.66 -35.34
C ALA A 73 3.83 8.26 -34.74
N ALA A 74 3.89 8.13 -33.41
CA ALA A 74 3.88 6.85 -32.72
C ALA A 74 2.55 6.09 -32.93
N LEU A 75 1.40 6.81 -32.86
CA LEU A 75 0.08 6.24 -33.11
C LEU A 75 -0.04 5.67 -34.53
N ALA A 76 0.51 6.33 -35.51
CA ALA A 76 0.51 5.85 -36.89
C ALA A 76 1.25 4.50 -37.08
N ARG A 77 2.24 4.19 -36.20
CA ARG A 77 2.97 2.90 -36.22
C ARG A 77 2.14 1.71 -35.74
N LEU A 78 1.07 1.94 -34.97
CA LEU A 78 0.15 0.88 -34.53
C LEU A 78 -0.64 0.26 -35.68
N GLY A 79 -0.71 0.94 -36.83
CA GLY A 79 -1.61 0.56 -37.91
C GLY A 79 -3.05 1.05 -37.67
N LYS A 80 -3.85 1.03 -38.73
CA LYS A 80 -5.15 1.73 -38.77
C LYS A 80 -6.16 1.24 -37.72
N ASP A 81 -6.25 -0.06 -37.53
CA ASP A 81 -7.28 -0.64 -36.64
C ASP A 81 -6.89 -0.50 -35.16
N ASP A 82 -5.65 -0.78 -34.82
CA ASP A 82 -5.11 -0.64 -33.46
C ASP A 82 -5.07 0.85 -33.05
N ALA A 83 -4.73 1.77 -33.95
CA ALA A 83 -4.79 3.20 -33.71
C ALA A 83 -6.23 3.67 -33.43
N ARG A 84 -7.22 3.21 -34.22
CA ARG A 84 -8.63 3.53 -33.97
C ARG A 84 -9.12 2.96 -32.63
N TYR A 85 -8.71 1.73 -32.30
CA TYR A 85 -9.04 1.13 -31.01
C TYR A 85 -8.42 1.92 -29.86
N PHE A 86 -7.17 2.34 -29.97
CA PHE A 86 -6.46 3.17 -28.98
C PHE A 86 -7.19 4.50 -28.75
N GLU A 87 -7.54 5.23 -29.82
CA GLU A 87 -8.27 6.51 -29.69
C GLU A 87 -9.64 6.33 -29.04
N LYS A 88 -10.33 5.22 -29.28
CA LYS A 88 -11.58 4.89 -28.57
C LYS A 88 -11.34 4.77 -27.05
N GLN A 89 -10.26 4.10 -26.63
CA GLN A 89 -9.93 3.96 -25.22
C GLN A 89 -9.53 5.31 -24.61
N ARG A 90 -8.72 6.10 -25.32
CA ARG A 90 -8.32 7.45 -24.92
C ARG A 90 -9.54 8.34 -24.69
N LYS A 91 -10.49 8.34 -25.60
CA LYS A 91 -11.74 9.11 -25.50
C LYS A 91 -12.55 8.65 -24.28
N ALA A 92 -12.76 7.36 -24.10
CA ALA A 92 -13.50 6.80 -22.97
C ALA A 92 -12.84 7.14 -21.63
N TYR A 93 -11.49 7.08 -21.55
CA TYR A 93 -10.76 7.50 -20.36
C TYR A 93 -10.90 9.00 -20.10
N GLY A 94 -10.75 9.84 -21.11
CA GLY A 94 -10.88 11.30 -20.98
C GLY A 94 -12.27 11.77 -20.55
N GLU A 95 -13.33 11.07 -20.99
CA GLU A 95 -14.72 11.45 -20.68
C GLU A 95 -15.19 10.95 -19.31
N THR A 96 -14.74 9.76 -18.88
CA THR A 96 -15.32 9.08 -17.70
C THR A 96 -14.30 8.66 -16.64
N GLY A 97 -12.99 8.84 -16.89
CA GLY A 97 -11.94 8.31 -16.01
C GLY A 97 -11.89 6.78 -15.94
N SER A 98 -12.42 6.07 -16.96
CA SER A 98 -12.57 4.63 -16.96
C SER A 98 -11.25 3.88 -16.80
N ALA A 99 -11.06 3.22 -15.65
CA ALA A 99 -9.90 2.38 -15.39
C ALA A 99 -9.80 1.20 -16.38
N ASP A 100 -10.94 0.66 -16.83
CA ASP A 100 -11.00 -0.40 -17.84
C ASP A 100 -10.48 0.08 -19.21
N ALA A 101 -10.88 1.29 -19.62
CA ALA A 101 -10.38 1.89 -20.86
C ALA A 101 -8.87 2.13 -20.78
N LEU A 102 -8.36 2.61 -19.64
CA LEU A 102 -6.94 2.79 -19.42
C LEU A 102 -6.18 1.45 -19.51
N ALA A 103 -6.66 0.42 -18.82
CA ALA A 103 -6.06 -0.92 -18.84
C ALA A 103 -6.03 -1.54 -20.25
N LYS A 104 -7.09 -1.34 -21.05
CA LYS A 104 -7.18 -1.79 -22.44
C LYS A 104 -6.18 -1.06 -23.34
N GLY A 105 -6.03 0.26 -23.17
CA GLY A 105 -5.02 1.04 -23.87
C GLY A 105 -3.61 0.57 -23.53
N ASP A 106 -3.30 0.41 -22.26
CA ASP A 106 -2.00 -0.07 -21.78
C ASP A 106 -1.69 -1.51 -22.26
N ALA A 107 -2.72 -2.39 -22.35
CA ALA A 107 -2.55 -3.73 -22.91
C ALA A 107 -2.21 -3.71 -24.39
N LEU A 108 -2.84 -2.81 -25.17
CA LEU A 108 -2.51 -2.62 -26.58
C LEU A 108 -1.04 -2.16 -26.75
N LEU A 109 -0.57 -1.21 -25.95
CA LEU A 109 0.80 -0.73 -26.03
C LEU A 109 1.83 -1.82 -25.70
N ARG A 110 1.54 -2.68 -24.70
CA ARG A 110 2.38 -3.87 -24.41
C ARG A 110 2.43 -4.83 -25.57
N LYS A 111 1.30 -5.08 -26.24
CA LYS A 111 1.24 -5.92 -27.45
C LYS A 111 2.05 -5.30 -28.58
N ALA A 112 1.92 -3.99 -28.80
CA ALA A 112 2.65 -3.25 -29.85
C ALA A 112 4.17 -3.31 -29.63
N ALA A 113 4.63 -3.21 -28.38
CA ALA A 113 6.06 -3.28 -28.03
C ALA A 113 6.72 -4.61 -28.44
N VAL A 114 5.94 -5.68 -28.58
CA VAL A 114 6.42 -7.01 -29.00
C VAL A 114 6.18 -7.25 -30.49
N ALA A 115 5.08 -6.76 -31.05
CA ALA A 115 4.59 -7.15 -32.38
C ALA A 115 4.97 -6.15 -33.50
N VAL A 116 5.17 -4.87 -33.16
CA VAL A 116 5.40 -3.82 -34.16
C VAL A 116 6.90 -3.64 -34.42
N SER A 117 7.32 -3.86 -35.66
CA SER A 117 8.70 -3.64 -36.07
C SER A 117 9.12 -2.17 -35.94
N GLY A 118 10.27 -1.91 -35.33
CA GLY A 118 10.78 -0.56 -35.08
C GLY A 118 10.09 0.19 -33.96
N TRP A 119 9.29 -0.50 -33.12
CA TRP A 119 8.70 0.09 -31.93
C TRP A 119 9.79 0.40 -30.89
N SER A 120 9.76 1.60 -30.33
CA SER A 120 10.73 2.02 -29.32
C SER A 120 10.07 2.17 -27.93
N PRO A 121 10.85 2.13 -26.85
CA PRO A 121 10.37 2.51 -25.52
C PRO A 121 9.75 3.91 -25.50
N THR A 122 10.32 4.85 -26.26
CA THR A 122 9.82 6.21 -26.40
C THR A 122 8.41 6.26 -27.01
N ASP A 123 8.11 5.40 -27.99
CA ASP A 123 6.76 5.31 -28.57
C ASP A 123 5.73 4.88 -27.51
N THR A 124 6.11 3.93 -26.64
CA THR A 124 5.27 3.51 -25.53
C THR A 124 5.02 4.65 -24.54
N GLU A 125 6.07 5.38 -24.14
CA GLU A 125 5.96 6.52 -23.21
C GLU A 125 5.09 7.64 -23.79
N LEU A 126 5.29 8.00 -25.06
CA LEU A 126 4.49 9.01 -25.76
C LEU A 126 3.00 8.64 -25.77
N LEU A 127 2.69 7.41 -26.14
CA LEU A 127 1.31 6.96 -26.20
C LEU A 127 0.69 6.72 -24.81
N HIS A 128 1.47 6.33 -23.82
CA HIS A 128 0.99 6.34 -22.42
C HIS A 128 0.57 7.74 -21.98
N GLY A 129 1.39 8.76 -22.25
CA GLY A 129 1.05 10.15 -21.97
C GLY A 129 -0.16 10.63 -22.76
N HIS A 130 -0.22 10.30 -24.05
CA HIS A 130 -1.33 10.66 -24.94
C HIS A 130 -2.65 10.01 -24.50
N LEU A 131 -2.64 8.74 -24.09
CA LEU A 131 -3.79 8.02 -23.54
C LEU A 131 -4.40 8.73 -22.32
N ARG A 132 -3.54 9.23 -21.45
CA ARG A 132 -3.93 9.94 -20.22
C ARG A 132 -4.19 11.42 -20.42
N GLY A 133 -3.95 11.96 -21.61
CA GLY A 133 -4.05 13.38 -21.90
C GLY A 133 -3.02 14.23 -21.16
N SER A 134 -1.93 13.63 -20.66
CA SER A 134 -0.96 14.28 -19.77
C SER A 134 0.38 14.63 -20.43
N GLY A 135 0.64 14.23 -21.63
CA GLY A 135 1.98 14.35 -22.22
C GLY A 135 2.93 13.24 -21.75
N LYS A 136 4.24 13.48 -21.73
CA LYS A 136 5.23 12.52 -21.18
C LYS A 136 4.94 12.27 -19.70
N THR A 137 4.90 10.99 -19.31
CA THR A 137 4.75 10.61 -17.90
C THR A 137 6.10 10.78 -17.20
N ILE A 138 6.24 11.84 -16.42
CA ILE A 138 7.44 12.15 -15.62
C ILE A 138 7.31 11.52 -14.23
N LEU A 139 6.16 11.71 -13.58
CA LEU A 139 5.82 11.14 -12.29
C LEU A 139 4.79 10.03 -12.44
N VAL A 140 5.05 8.89 -11.80
CA VAL A 140 4.15 7.72 -11.81
C VAL A 140 2.95 7.99 -10.90
N GLU A 141 1.74 7.65 -11.35
CA GLU A 141 0.54 7.66 -10.51
C GLU A 141 0.51 6.39 -9.65
N PRO A 142 0.70 6.48 -8.32
CA PRO A 142 0.75 5.32 -7.46
C PRO A 142 -0.63 4.70 -7.25
N GLN A 143 -0.66 3.42 -6.92
CA GLN A 143 -1.86 2.69 -6.51
C GLN A 143 -1.75 2.25 -5.06
N ALA A 144 -2.81 2.44 -4.28
CA ALA A 144 -2.88 1.90 -2.94
C ALA A 144 -3.05 0.37 -2.99
N LEU A 145 -2.25 -0.34 -2.20
CA LEU A 145 -2.44 -1.76 -1.93
C LEU A 145 -3.02 -1.91 -0.52
N HIS A 146 -4.16 -2.58 -0.43
CA HIS A 146 -4.81 -2.91 0.83
C HIS A 146 -4.69 -4.42 1.10
N THR A 147 -4.59 -4.77 2.37
CA THR A 147 -4.70 -6.17 2.79
C THR A 147 -6.19 -6.57 2.87
N GLU A 148 -6.49 -7.84 2.65
CA GLU A 148 -7.86 -8.38 2.78
C GLU A 148 -8.42 -8.20 4.19
N VAL A 149 -7.55 -8.17 5.20
CA VAL A 149 -7.91 -7.92 6.60
C VAL A 149 -7.65 -6.46 6.94
N ALA A 150 -8.68 -5.65 6.83
CA ALA A 150 -8.57 -4.20 6.98
C ALA A 150 -8.17 -3.73 8.40
N LYS A 151 -8.57 -4.44 9.47
CA LYS A 151 -8.34 -4.02 10.87
C LYS A 151 -8.21 -5.21 11.80
N LEU A 152 -7.06 -5.32 12.50
CA LEU A 152 -6.91 -6.17 13.66
C LEU A 152 -7.22 -5.36 14.94
N PRO A 153 -8.00 -5.89 15.89
CA PRO A 153 -8.23 -5.21 17.15
C PRO A 153 -6.96 -5.20 18.01
N GLY A 154 -6.87 -4.25 18.90
CA GLY A 154 -5.89 -4.28 19.98
C GLY A 154 -6.12 -5.46 20.92
N LEU A 155 -5.14 -5.76 21.75
CA LEU A 155 -5.20 -6.86 22.72
C LEU A 155 -6.29 -6.66 23.79
N ASP A 156 -6.81 -5.45 23.93
CA ASP A 156 -7.93 -5.06 24.77
C ASP A 156 -9.30 -5.15 24.05
N GLY A 157 -9.32 -5.55 22.79
CA GLY A 157 -10.49 -5.58 21.93
C GLY A 157 -10.86 -4.26 21.28
N GLY A 158 -10.17 -3.17 21.64
CA GLY A 158 -10.35 -1.84 21.06
C GLY A 158 -9.49 -1.59 19.83
N LYS A 159 -9.33 -0.33 19.43
CA LYS A 159 -8.43 0.05 18.33
C LYS A 159 -6.97 -0.22 18.72
N MET A 160 -6.25 -0.99 17.90
CA MET A 160 -4.82 -1.23 18.09
C MET A 160 -4.02 0.07 17.99
N SER A 161 -3.20 0.39 19.00
CA SER A 161 -2.32 1.54 19.00
C SER A 161 -1.14 1.34 19.94
N LYS A 162 0.05 1.77 19.50
CA LYS A 162 1.25 1.78 20.36
C LYS A 162 1.06 2.63 21.61
N SER A 163 0.34 3.75 21.51
CA SER A 163 0.08 4.66 22.64
C SER A 163 -0.85 4.05 23.71
N TYR A 164 -1.63 3.04 23.36
CA TYR A 164 -2.50 2.32 24.30
C TYR A 164 -1.84 1.08 24.90
N GLY A 165 -0.63 0.71 24.43
CA GLY A 165 0.07 -0.47 24.94
C GLY A 165 -0.62 -1.81 24.58
N ASN A 166 -1.60 -1.80 23.68
CA ASN A 166 -2.42 -2.96 23.29
C ASN A 166 -1.93 -3.66 22.03
N THR A 167 -0.61 -3.59 21.77
CA THR A 167 0.04 -4.18 20.58
C THR A 167 0.97 -5.31 20.97
N ILE A 168 1.30 -6.16 19.99
CA ILE A 168 2.41 -7.11 20.06
C ILE A 168 3.54 -6.52 19.19
N ALA A 169 4.73 -6.34 19.77
CA ALA A 169 5.88 -5.88 19.02
C ALA A 169 6.45 -7.04 18.16
N MET A 170 6.99 -6.71 16.96
CA MET A 170 7.53 -7.73 16.05
C MET A 170 8.64 -8.59 16.65
N ARG A 171 9.41 -8.05 17.60
CA ARG A 171 10.50 -8.74 18.30
C ARG A 171 10.21 -8.93 19.78
N GLU A 172 8.93 -9.02 20.16
CA GLU A 172 8.56 -9.25 21.55
C GLU A 172 8.98 -10.65 21.99
N GLU A 173 9.39 -10.75 23.25
CA GLU A 173 9.80 -12.05 23.82
C GLU A 173 8.61 -13.03 23.84
N PRO A 174 8.82 -14.31 23.50
CA PRO A 174 7.75 -15.31 23.40
C PRO A 174 6.86 -15.39 24.62
N ALA A 175 7.44 -15.37 25.80
CA ALA A 175 6.69 -15.41 27.07
C ALA A 175 5.78 -14.17 27.24
N GLN A 176 6.18 -13.00 26.74
CA GLN A 176 5.38 -11.79 26.78
C GLN A 176 4.23 -11.85 25.78
N VAL A 177 4.47 -12.35 24.56
CA VAL A 177 3.43 -12.56 23.54
C VAL A 177 2.36 -13.49 24.07
N GLU A 178 2.76 -14.64 24.62
CA GLU A 178 1.86 -15.61 25.24
C GLU A 178 1.05 -14.97 26.37
N ALA A 179 1.72 -14.31 27.32
CA ALA A 179 1.06 -13.65 28.45
C ALA A 179 0.03 -12.59 28.01
N LYS A 180 0.35 -11.81 26.98
CA LYS A 180 -0.53 -10.80 26.42
C LYS A 180 -1.78 -11.42 25.78
N ILE A 181 -1.62 -12.41 24.92
CA ILE A 181 -2.76 -13.07 24.25
C ILE A 181 -3.63 -13.83 25.26
N ARG A 182 -3.02 -14.49 26.25
CA ARG A 182 -3.77 -15.16 27.32
C ARG A 182 -4.67 -14.20 28.10
N ARG A 183 -4.23 -12.93 28.29
CA ARG A 183 -4.99 -11.87 28.99
C ARG A 183 -6.04 -11.18 28.12
N MET A 184 -6.02 -11.37 26.79
CA MET A 184 -7.03 -10.73 25.92
C MET A 184 -8.44 -11.04 26.42
N PRO A 185 -9.37 -10.03 26.39
CA PRO A 185 -10.78 -10.26 26.66
C PRO A 185 -11.36 -11.26 25.64
N THR A 186 -12.35 -11.98 26.04
CA THR A 186 -13.11 -12.92 25.22
C THR A 186 -14.56 -12.47 25.13
N ASP A 187 -15.47 -13.29 24.63
CA ASP A 187 -16.89 -12.96 24.62
C ASP A 187 -17.38 -12.61 26.03
N PRO A 188 -17.82 -11.37 26.28
CA PRO A 188 -18.24 -10.92 27.61
C PRO A 188 -19.49 -11.63 28.14
N GLN A 189 -20.27 -12.27 27.29
CA GLN A 189 -21.43 -13.06 27.70
C GLN A 189 -21.06 -14.47 28.15
N ARG A 190 -19.84 -14.95 27.83
CA ARG A 190 -19.32 -16.24 28.28
C ARG A 190 -18.63 -16.08 29.63
N VAL A 191 -19.39 -16.16 30.71
CA VAL A 191 -18.87 -15.97 32.09
C VAL A 191 -18.22 -17.24 32.63
N ARG A 192 -18.82 -18.41 32.34
CA ARG A 192 -18.32 -19.71 32.79
C ARG A 192 -17.80 -20.53 31.63
N ARG A 193 -16.90 -21.48 31.89
CA ARG A 193 -16.41 -22.40 30.86
C ARG A 193 -17.53 -23.22 30.21
N SER A 194 -18.58 -23.53 30.97
CA SER A 194 -19.77 -24.26 30.52
C SER A 194 -20.72 -23.45 29.66
N ASP A 195 -20.55 -22.12 29.60
CA ASP A 195 -21.44 -21.27 28.85
C ASP A 195 -21.03 -21.31 27.35
N PRO A 196 -22.00 -21.42 26.42
CA PRO A 196 -21.73 -21.24 25.00
C PRO A 196 -21.23 -19.82 24.74
N GLY A 197 -20.22 -19.71 23.87
CA GLY A 197 -19.72 -18.42 23.42
C GLY A 197 -20.16 -18.09 22.00
N ASP A 198 -19.98 -16.81 21.61
CA ASP A 198 -20.18 -16.38 20.24
C ASP A 198 -18.86 -15.82 19.69
N PRO A 199 -18.27 -16.47 18.68
CA PRO A 199 -17.05 -15.97 18.04
C PRO A 199 -17.17 -14.53 17.53
N LEU A 200 -18.33 -14.09 17.03
CA LEU A 200 -18.52 -12.76 16.47
C LEU A 200 -18.42 -11.64 17.52
N ARG A 201 -18.66 -11.95 18.81
CA ARG A 201 -18.49 -11.01 19.93
C ARG A 201 -17.09 -11.07 20.55
N CYS A 202 -16.26 -12.06 20.13
CA CYS A 202 -14.97 -12.32 20.74
C CYS A 202 -13.82 -11.65 19.96
N PRO A 203 -13.04 -10.72 20.55
CA PRO A 203 -11.91 -10.11 19.86
C PRO A 203 -10.86 -11.12 19.37
N VAL A 204 -10.71 -12.25 20.08
CA VAL A 204 -9.77 -13.32 19.69
C VAL A 204 -10.15 -13.97 18.37
N TRP A 205 -11.44 -13.96 17.99
CA TRP A 205 -11.89 -14.49 16.70
C TRP A 205 -11.27 -13.77 15.52
N GLN A 206 -11.11 -12.44 15.60
CA GLN A 206 -10.46 -11.67 14.55
C GLN A 206 -8.99 -12.08 14.36
N PHE A 207 -8.30 -12.49 15.43
CA PHE A 207 -6.97 -13.08 15.32
C PHE A 207 -7.00 -14.47 14.67
N HIS A 208 -8.01 -15.30 14.96
CA HIS A 208 -8.17 -16.59 14.26
C HIS A 208 -8.38 -16.40 12.76
N GLN A 209 -9.12 -15.37 12.33
CA GLN A 209 -9.33 -15.08 10.91
C GLN A 209 -8.03 -14.78 10.17
N VAL A 210 -7.02 -14.26 10.86
CA VAL A 210 -5.69 -13.94 10.29
C VAL A 210 -4.70 -15.10 10.45
N TYR A 211 -4.66 -15.72 11.62
CA TYR A 211 -3.57 -16.60 12.03
C TYR A 211 -3.93 -18.10 12.02
N SER A 212 -5.18 -18.46 11.81
CA SER A 212 -5.61 -19.87 11.82
C SER A 212 -6.06 -20.32 10.44
N ASP A 213 -5.74 -21.56 10.10
CA ASP A 213 -6.28 -22.25 8.93
C ASP A 213 -7.77 -22.55 9.08
N GLU A 214 -8.41 -22.97 8.00
CA GLU A 214 -9.85 -23.24 7.93
C GLU A 214 -10.27 -24.30 8.96
N THR A 215 -9.54 -25.42 9.03
CA THR A 215 -9.83 -26.52 9.95
C THR A 215 -9.79 -26.08 11.41
N THR A 216 -8.81 -25.24 11.77
CA THR A 216 -8.70 -24.66 13.12
C THR A 216 -9.85 -23.70 13.38
N ARG A 217 -10.23 -22.86 12.40
CA ARG A 217 -11.37 -21.95 12.55
C ARG A 217 -12.68 -22.69 12.77
N GLU A 218 -12.95 -23.71 11.97
CA GLU A 218 -14.16 -24.56 12.13
C GLU A 218 -14.21 -25.22 13.51
N ARG A 219 -13.08 -25.82 13.95
CA ARG A 219 -12.97 -26.42 15.28
C ARG A 219 -13.21 -25.40 16.40
N VAL A 220 -12.65 -24.20 16.28
CA VAL A 220 -12.82 -23.14 17.27
C VAL A 220 -14.27 -22.66 17.32
N VAL A 221 -14.93 -22.48 16.17
CA VAL A 221 -16.35 -22.07 16.11
C VAL A 221 -17.20 -23.16 16.77
N ALA A 222 -17.08 -24.41 16.35
CA ALA A 222 -17.84 -25.52 16.91
C ALA A 222 -17.61 -25.67 18.42
N GLY A 223 -16.36 -25.65 18.87
CA GLY A 223 -16.02 -25.76 20.29
C GLY A 223 -16.46 -24.57 21.14
N CYS A 224 -16.43 -23.34 20.59
CA CYS A 224 -16.89 -22.14 21.28
C CYS A 224 -18.41 -22.14 21.48
N THR A 225 -19.18 -22.41 20.44
CA THR A 225 -20.65 -22.37 20.45
C THR A 225 -21.29 -23.49 21.24
N THR A 226 -20.58 -24.60 21.43
CA THR A 226 -21.04 -25.76 22.23
C THR A 226 -20.45 -25.81 23.63
N ALA A 227 -19.64 -24.81 24.04
CA ALA A 227 -18.84 -24.85 25.28
C ALA A 227 -17.83 -26.01 25.36
N GLY A 228 -17.54 -26.64 24.21
CA GLY A 228 -16.61 -27.78 24.11
C GLY A 228 -15.14 -27.42 24.28
N ILE A 229 -14.75 -26.15 24.06
CA ILE A 229 -13.38 -25.65 24.19
C ILE A 229 -13.28 -24.54 25.23
N GLY A 230 -12.20 -24.49 26.01
CA GLY A 230 -11.93 -23.37 26.93
C GLY A 230 -11.31 -22.17 26.21
N CYS A 231 -11.52 -20.95 26.72
CA CYS A 231 -10.98 -19.74 26.09
C CYS A 231 -9.46 -19.71 26.04
N LEU A 232 -8.75 -20.25 27.04
CA LEU A 232 -7.29 -20.36 27.00
C LEU A 232 -6.80 -21.38 25.98
N GLU A 233 -7.51 -22.50 25.86
CA GLU A 233 -7.25 -23.52 24.84
C GLU A 233 -7.53 -22.98 23.42
N CYS A 234 -8.61 -22.22 23.25
CA CYS A 234 -8.92 -21.51 22.02
C CYS A 234 -7.80 -20.55 21.57
N LYS A 235 -7.16 -19.84 22.49
CA LYS A 235 -6.09 -18.87 22.19
C LYS A 235 -4.78 -19.53 21.76
N GLN A 236 -4.55 -20.79 22.11
CA GLN A 236 -3.25 -21.46 21.87
C GLN A 236 -2.85 -21.49 20.38
N PRO A 237 -3.70 -21.86 19.41
CA PRO A 237 -3.35 -21.82 17.99
C PRO A 237 -2.91 -20.44 17.50
N VAL A 238 -3.53 -19.36 18.01
CA VAL A 238 -3.13 -17.99 17.69
C VAL A 238 -1.74 -17.68 18.25
N ILE A 239 -1.48 -18.05 19.49
CA ILE A 239 -0.15 -17.91 20.12
C ILE A 239 0.91 -18.61 19.29
N ASP A 240 0.69 -19.89 18.97
CA ASP A 240 1.64 -20.71 18.23
C ASP A 240 1.93 -20.15 16.82
N ALA A 241 0.89 -19.64 16.13
CA ALA A 241 1.02 -19.04 14.81
C ALA A 241 1.83 -17.74 14.86
N ILE A 242 1.55 -16.84 15.80
CA ILE A 242 2.28 -15.58 15.97
C ILE A 242 3.74 -15.86 16.34
N LEU A 243 4.01 -16.78 17.27
CA LEU A 243 5.38 -17.13 17.66
C LEU A 243 6.18 -17.74 16.51
N ARG A 244 5.54 -18.59 15.69
CA ARG A 244 6.13 -19.18 14.48
C ARG A 244 6.47 -18.11 13.45
N GLU A 245 5.56 -17.16 13.22
CA GLU A 245 5.80 -16.04 12.31
C GLU A 245 6.94 -15.14 12.80
N GLN A 246 7.04 -14.88 14.09
CA GLN A 246 8.06 -14.01 14.67
C GLN A 246 9.44 -14.65 14.76
N GLN A 247 9.54 -15.97 14.80
CA GLN A 247 10.80 -16.68 15.02
C GLN A 247 11.90 -16.26 14.03
N PRO A 248 11.71 -16.31 12.68
CA PRO A 248 12.76 -15.93 11.73
C PRO A 248 13.16 -14.47 11.85
N TRP A 249 12.24 -13.59 12.26
CA TRP A 249 12.56 -12.18 12.46
C TRP A 249 13.42 -11.95 13.68
N ARG A 250 13.14 -12.66 14.80
CA ARG A 250 13.95 -12.58 16.01
C ARG A 250 15.36 -13.12 15.79
N GLU A 251 15.49 -14.27 15.12
CA GLU A 251 16.77 -14.86 14.76
C GLU A 251 17.63 -13.90 13.94
N ARG A 252 17.06 -13.38 12.85
CA ARG A 252 17.74 -12.38 12.02
C ARG A 252 18.07 -11.09 12.76
N ALA A 253 17.17 -10.64 13.63
CA ALA A 253 17.40 -9.44 14.44
C ALA A 253 18.54 -9.65 15.45
N ALA A 254 18.66 -10.83 16.06
CA ALA A 254 19.75 -11.13 16.98
C ALA A 254 21.11 -11.05 16.29
N GLU A 255 21.24 -11.61 15.07
CA GLU A 255 22.47 -11.51 14.26
C GLU A 255 22.82 -10.05 13.96
N LEU A 256 21.82 -9.24 13.55
CA LEU A 256 22.03 -7.84 13.19
C LEU A 256 22.37 -6.97 14.41
N VAL A 257 21.78 -7.24 15.57
CA VAL A 257 22.09 -6.54 16.81
C VAL A 257 23.54 -6.83 17.25
N ALA A 258 24.03 -8.04 17.00
CA ALA A 258 25.39 -8.43 17.30
C ALA A 258 26.43 -7.80 16.37
N ASP A 259 26.06 -7.44 15.12
CA ASP A 259 26.95 -6.86 14.08
C ASP A 259 26.48 -5.47 13.63
N ARG A 260 26.81 -4.46 14.43
CA ARG A 260 26.51 -3.06 14.11
C ARG A 260 27.18 -2.57 12.82
N ALA A 261 28.37 -3.12 12.48
CA ALA A 261 29.07 -2.74 11.26
C ALA A 261 28.32 -3.24 10.02
N ARG A 262 27.75 -4.45 10.08
CA ARG A 262 26.88 -4.98 9.03
C ARG A 262 25.62 -4.12 8.85
N VAL A 263 24.98 -3.73 9.95
CA VAL A 263 23.82 -2.83 9.90
C VAL A 263 24.17 -1.52 9.22
N ARG A 264 25.33 -0.91 9.60
CA ARG A 264 25.80 0.33 8.99
C ARG A 264 25.99 0.19 7.48
N ARG A 265 26.67 -0.87 7.03
CA ARG A 265 26.84 -1.13 5.59
C ARG A 265 25.50 -1.27 4.86
N ILE A 266 24.54 -2.02 5.41
CA ILE A 266 23.20 -2.18 4.81
C ILE A 266 22.52 -0.81 4.65
N VAL A 267 22.60 0.06 5.66
CA VAL A 267 22.02 1.40 5.62
C VAL A 267 22.73 2.26 4.57
N ASP A 268 24.06 2.28 4.56
CA ASP A 268 24.85 3.10 3.65
C ASP A 268 24.62 2.67 2.18
N GLU A 269 24.65 1.38 1.88
CA GLU A 269 24.37 0.83 0.55
C GLU A 269 22.91 1.08 0.10
N GLY A 270 21.95 0.90 1.02
CA GLY A 270 20.54 1.18 0.76
C GLY A 270 20.30 2.66 0.49
N THR A 271 20.95 3.53 1.26
CA THR A 271 20.87 4.98 1.09
C THR A 271 21.40 5.41 -0.28
N GLU A 272 22.54 4.85 -0.71
CA GLU A 272 23.10 5.23 -2.01
C GLU A 272 22.21 4.75 -3.17
N ARG A 273 21.66 3.56 -3.10
CA ARG A 273 20.66 3.08 -4.09
C ARG A 273 19.43 4.00 -4.15
N ALA A 274 18.91 4.40 -3.01
CA ALA A 274 17.77 5.33 -2.94
C ALA A 274 18.12 6.71 -3.53
N ARG A 275 19.33 7.21 -3.24
CA ARG A 275 19.82 8.48 -3.80
C ARG A 275 19.93 8.48 -5.31
N VAL A 276 20.38 7.38 -5.91
CA VAL A 276 20.47 7.26 -7.37
C VAL A 276 19.08 7.45 -8.00
N VAL A 277 18.06 6.74 -7.50
CA VAL A 277 16.68 6.88 -7.99
C VAL A 277 16.15 8.30 -7.79
N ALA A 278 16.35 8.86 -6.58
CA ALA A 278 15.87 10.19 -6.25
C ALA A 278 16.52 11.28 -7.12
N ARG A 279 17.84 11.20 -7.35
CA ARG A 279 18.57 12.14 -8.23
C ARG A 279 18.07 12.07 -9.67
N GLN A 280 17.82 10.87 -10.18
CA GLN A 280 17.27 10.68 -11.53
C GLN A 280 15.88 11.32 -11.64
N THR A 281 14.97 11.03 -10.72
CA THR A 281 13.64 11.62 -10.70
C THR A 281 13.72 13.15 -10.61
N MET A 282 14.57 13.69 -9.75
CA MET A 282 14.75 15.14 -9.61
C MET A 282 15.36 15.79 -10.84
N ALA A 283 16.25 15.09 -11.56
CA ALA A 283 16.78 15.58 -12.82
C ALA A 283 15.65 15.74 -13.87
N GLU A 284 14.83 14.70 -14.03
CA GLU A 284 13.69 14.73 -14.96
C GLU A 284 12.65 15.79 -14.59
N VAL A 285 12.37 15.94 -13.28
CA VAL A 285 11.45 16.98 -12.78
C VAL A 285 11.99 18.39 -13.09
N ARG A 286 13.27 18.64 -12.79
CA ARG A 286 13.91 19.95 -13.05
C ARG A 286 13.97 20.27 -14.53
N GLU A 287 14.34 19.29 -15.36
CA GLU A 287 14.35 19.43 -16.81
C GLU A 287 12.96 19.83 -17.34
N ALA A 288 11.92 19.10 -16.92
CA ALA A 288 10.55 19.38 -17.32
C ALA A 288 10.05 20.78 -16.90
N MET A 289 10.50 21.25 -15.74
CA MET A 289 10.16 22.59 -15.23
C MET A 289 11.04 23.71 -15.81
N GLY A 290 12.04 23.39 -16.63
CA GLY A 290 13.02 24.36 -17.12
C GLY A 290 13.99 24.87 -16.05
N LEU A 291 14.16 24.14 -14.94
CA LEU A 291 15.04 24.49 -13.82
C LEU A 291 16.41 23.81 -14.00
N GLN A 292 17.08 24.10 -15.07
CA GLN A 292 18.47 23.63 -15.29
C GLN A 292 19.44 24.61 -14.65
N PHE A 293 20.01 24.22 -13.50
CA PHE A 293 21.10 24.95 -12.81
C PHE A 293 22.31 24.02 -12.69
#